data_0b228e4efac56f276c4697ae6c03dc05
#
_entry.id   0b228e4efac56f276c4697ae6c03dc05
#
_cell.length_a   1.000
_cell.length_b   1.000
_cell.length_c   1.000
_cell.angle_alpha   90.00
_cell.angle_beta   90.00
_cell.angle_gamma   90.00
#
_symmetry.space_group_name_H-M   'P 1'
#
loop_
_entity.id
_entity.type
_entity.pdbx_description
1 polymer ?
#
loop_
_entity_poly.entity_id
_entity_poly.type
_entity_poly.pdbx_seq_one_letter_code
_entity_poly.pdbx_strand_id
1 'polypeptide(L)'
;MLPTPKKFFVTAGSAEGKNHLNAFDNALLIGRIGNLNLMRVSSILPPGVQYCPNLDIPPGSLVPTAYGYIISDVPGELISAAVGVGFSKDTYGVIMEFSGKCSKEEAEKKIISMLEEAFRTRGMKLEGTRLASAEHRVEAIGCALAAVPLWY
;
A
#
# COMPACT_ATOMS: atom_id res chain seq x y z
N MET A 1 -19.68 -16.29 -5.08
CA MET A 1 -19.50 -15.30 -4.02
C MET A 1 -18.05 -15.29 -3.58
N LEU A 2 -17.42 -14.14 -3.49
CA LEU A 2 -16.04 -14.05 -2.99
C LEU A 2 -16.04 -14.06 -1.45
N PRO A 3 -15.16 -14.84 -0.83
CA PRO A 3 -15.06 -14.83 0.63
C PRO A 3 -14.49 -13.50 1.15
N THR A 4 -14.81 -13.18 2.40
CA THR A 4 -14.22 -12.01 3.05
C THR A 4 -12.79 -12.34 3.50
N PRO A 5 -11.80 -11.52 3.16
CA PRO A 5 -10.42 -11.73 3.62
C PRO A 5 -10.31 -11.73 5.15
N LYS A 6 -9.38 -12.52 5.67
CA LYS A 6 -9.13 -12.67 7.11
C LYS A 6 -7.72 -12.30 7.53
N LYS A 7 -6.84 -12.04 6.56
CA LYS A 7 -5.42 -11.74 6.80
C LYS A 7 -5.01 -10.55 5.95
N PHE A 8 -4.02 -9.80 6.42
CA PHE A 8 -3.43 -8.73 5.65
C PHE A 8 -1.98 -8.50 6.06
N PHE A 9 -1.25 -7.83 5.20
CA PHE A 9 0.04 -7.23 5.55
C PHE A 9 0.17 -5.89 4.83
N VAL A 10 1.19 -5.13 5.21
CA VAL A 10 1.53 -3.87 4.54
C VAL A 10 2.90 -4.02 3.91
N THR A 11 3.08 -3.44 2.73
CA THR A 11 4.35 -3.52 2.02
C THR A 11 4.57 -2.29 1.17
N ALA A 12 5.83 -2.06 0.83
CA ALA A 12 6.23 -0.97 -0.05
C ALA A 12 7.49 -1.38 -0.81
N GLY A 13 7.70 -0.77 -1.96
CA GLY A 13 8.89 -1.04 -2.74
C GLY A 13 9.15 0.06 -3.75
N SER A 14 10.39 0.17 -4.17
CA SER A 14 10.79 1.08 -5.24
C SER A 14 11.83 0.43 -6.11
N ALA A 15 11.85 0.80 -7.38
CA ALA A 15 12.79 0.24 -8.35
C ALA A 15 12.86 1.08 -9.61
N GLU A 16 13.93 0.86 -10.39
CA GLU A 16 14.07 1.34 -11.76
C GLU A 16 13.63 0.25 -12.73
N GLY A 17 13.28 0.65 -13.95
CA GLY A 17 12.98 -0.26 -15.03
C GLY A 17 13.31 0.40 -16.36
N LYS A 18 13.34 -0.41 -17.43
CA LYS A 18 13.65 0.11 -18.79
C LYS A 18 12.46 0.83 -19.43
N ASN A 19 11.27 0.64 -18.87
CA ASN A 19 10.05 1.36 -19.23
C ASN A 19 9.15 1.47 -18.00
N HIS A 20 8.04 2.19 -18.14
CA HIS A 20 7.13 2.46 -17.00
C HIS A 20 6.59 1.17 -16.39
N LEU A 21 6.12 0.23 -17.20
CA LEU A 21 5.53 -0.99 -16.69
C LEU A 21 6.57 -1.89 -16.00
N ASN A 22 7.78 -1.98 -16.54
CA ASN A 22 8.83 -2.76 -15.88
C ASN A 22 9.30 -2.11 -14.57
N ALA A 23 9.35 -0.79 -14.49
CA ALA A 23 9.64 -0.10 -13.23
C ALA A 23 8.59 -0.45 -12.16
N PHE A 24 7.32 -0.43 -12.53
CA PHE A 24 6.22 -0.84 -11.65
C PHE A 24 6.34 -2.30 -11.23
N ASP A 25 6.56 -3.20 -12.19
CA ASP A 25 6.72 -4.63 -11.93
C ASP A 25 7.90 -4.92 -11.00
N ASN A 26 9.04 -4.27 -11.24
CA ASN A 26 10.21 -4.41 -10.40
C ASN A 26 9.96 -3.89 -8.97
N ALA A 27 9.22 -2.80 -8.82
CA ALA A 27 8.84 -2.29 -7.51
C ALA A 27 7.90 -3.26 -6.77
N LEU A 28 6.96 -3.90 -7.48
CA LEU A 28 6.12 -4.95 -6.92
C LEU A 28 6.96 -6.13 -6.40
N LEU A 29 7.99 -6.52 -7.16
CA LEU A 29 8.91 -7.59 -6.75
C LEU A 29 9.65 -7.24 -5.46
N ILE A 30 10.15 -6.01 -5.35
CA ILE A 30 10.78 -5.52 -4.12
C ILE A 30 9.79 -5.59 -2.95
N GLY A 31 8.52 -5.26 -3.20
CA GLY A 31 7.45 -5.36 -2.21
C GLY A 31 6.95 -6.78 -1.94
N ARG A 32 7.51 -7.77 -2.62
CA ARG A 32 7.17 -9.19 -2.48
C ARG A 32 5.74 -9.54 -2.92
N ILE A 33 5.18 -8.78 -3.83
CA ILE A 33 3.85 -9.00 -4.40
C ILE A 33 3.86 -9.00 -5.94
N GLY A 34 5.05 -9.07 -6.54
CA GLY A 34 5.20 -9.00 -8.00
C GLY A 34 4.72 -10.23 -8.76
N ASN A 35 4.52 -11.35 -8.09
CA ASN A 35 4.05 -12.59 -8.74
C ASN A 35 2.56 -12.84 -8.50
N LEU A 36 1.84 -11.84 -8.01
CA LEU A 36 0.41 -11.90 -7.71
C LEU A 36 -0.40 -11.09 -8.72
N ASN A 37 -1.65 -11.45 -8.90
CA ASN A 37 -2.60 -10.65 -9.66
C ASN A 37 -3.37 -9.77 -8.69
N LEU A 38 -3.04 -8.49 -8.65
CA LEU A 38 -3.67 -7.57 -7.72
C LEU A 38 -5.02 -7.12 -8.25
N MET A 39 -6.07 -7.29 -7.43
CA MET A 39 -7.38 -6.72 -7.68
C MET A 39 -7.56 -5.51 -6.79
N ARG A 40 -7.64 -4.32 -7.37
CA ARG A 40 -7.71 -3.10 -6.59
C ARG A 40 -9.02 -2.98 -5.84
N VAL A 41 -8.93 -2.82 -4.52
CA VAL A 41 -10.09 -2.54 -3.66
C VAL A 41 -10.02 -1.08 -3.18
N SER A 42 -11.13 -0.57 -2.63
CA SER A 42 -11.15 0.82 -2.20
C SER A 42 -10.36 1.03 -0.90
N SER A 43 -10.94 0.84 0.28
CA SER A 43 -10.18 1.27 1.46
C SER A 43 -10.68 0.70 2.79
N ILE A 44 -11.41 -0.40 2.80
CA ILE A 44 -11.96 -0.95 4.04
C ILE A 44 -11.27 -2.25 4.42
N LEU A 45 -10.77 -2.29 5.65
CA LEU A 45 -10.23 -3.50 6.25
C LEU A 45 -11.38 -4.23 6.96
N PRO A 46 -11.70 -5.48 6.58
CA PRO A 46 -12.80 -6.21 7.23
C PRO A 46 -12.59 -6.38 8.74
N PRO A 47 -13.68 -6.46 9.51
CA PRO A 47 -13.56 -6.74 10.95
C PRO A 47 -12.86 -8.08 11.21
N GLY A 48 -12.02 -8.14 12.23
CA GLY A 48 -11.35 -9.37 12.64
C GLY A 48 -10.20 -9.81 11.75
N VAL A 49 -9.80 -9.00 10.78
CA VAL A 49 -8.65 -9.31 9.92
C VAL A 49 -7.36 -9.25 10.73
N GLN A 50 -6.53 -10.28 10.59
CA GLN A 50 -5.29 -10.40 11.33
C GLN A 50 -4.08 -9.96 10.50
N TYR A 51 -3.16 -9.25 11.13
CA TYR A 51 -1.88 -8.89 10.52
C TYR A 51 -0.97 -10.12 10.43
N CYS A 52 -0.58 -10.45 9.19
CA CYS A 52 0.27 -11.61 8.91
C CYS A 52 1.39 -11.19 7.95
N PRO A 53 2.55 -10.74 8.46
CA PRO A 53 3.61 -10.16 7.60
C PRO A 53 4.31 -11.18 6.70
N ASN A 54 4.20 -12.47 6.98
CA ASN A 54 4.92 -13.51 6.27
C ASN A 54 3.99 -14.47 5.51
N LEU A 55 2.94 -13.92 4.89
CA LEU A 55 2.04 -14.73 4.06
C LEU A 55 2.75 -15.25 2.82
N ASP A 56 2.59 -16.55 2.56
CA ASP A 56 3.05 -17.18 1.33
C ASP A 56 1.85 -17.37 0.40
N ILE A 57 1.65 -16.41 -0.48
CA ILE A 57 0.54 -16.44 -1.41
C ILE A 57 1.03 -17.04 -2.74
N PRO A 58 0.37 -18.08 -3.27
CA PRO A 58 0.83 -18.73 -4.50
C PRO A 58 0.87 -17.75 -5.69
N PRO A 59 1.90 -17.87 -6.55
CA PRO A 59 1.99 -17.04 -7.77
C PRO A 59 0.72 -17.16 -8.62
N GLY A 60 0.31 -16.03 -9.18
CA GLY A 60 -0.90 -15.95 -10.03
C GLY A 60 -2.21 -15.83 -9.27
N SER A 61 -2.19 -15.89 -7.94
CA SER A 61 -3.40 -15.70 -7.13
C SER A 61 -4.02 -14.33 -7.35
N LEU A 62 -5.35 -14.28 -7.34
CA LEU A 62 -6.11 -13.03 -7.38
C LEU A 62 -6.18 -12.47 -5.95
N VAL A 63 -5.51 -11.35 -5.71
CA VAL A 63 -5.33 -10.81 -4.35
C VAL A 63 -5.98 -9.44 -4.25
N PRO A 64 -7.06 -9.31 -3.46
CA PRO A 64 -7.64 -7.99 -3.19
C PRO A 64 -6.58 -7.11 -2.50
N THR A 65 -6.29 -5.94 -3.07
CA THR A 65 -5.18 -5.11 -2.62
C THR A 65 -5.53 -3.63 -2.73
N ALA A 66 -5.39 -2.89 -1.64
CA ALA A 66 -5.39 -1.44 -1.69
C ALA A 66 -3.94 -1.00 -1.96
N TYR A 67 -3.71 -0.23 -3.01
CA TYR A 67 -2.35 0.20 -3.35
C TYR A 67 -2.34 1.54 -4.08
N GLY A 68 -1.23 2.25 -3.92
CA GLY A 68 -0.93 3.45 -4.65
C GLY A 68 0.51 3.42 -5.16
N TYR A 69 0.77 4.10 -6.26
CA TYR A 69 2.10 4.18 -6.84
C TYR A 69 2.29 5.46 -7.62
N ILE A 70 3.55 5.78 -7.88
CA ILE A 70 3.95 6.88 -8.74
C ILE A 70 5.13 6.41 -9.60
N ILE A 71 5.09 6.77 -10.88
CA ILE A 71 6.19 6.52 -11.82
C ILE A 71 6.69 7.86 -12.32
N SER A 72 8.00 8.02 -12.42
CA SER A 72 8.63 9.21 -12.97
C SER A 72 9.77 8.81 -13.91
N ASP A 73 9.90 9.56 -15.00
CA ASP A 73 11.00 9.45 -15.94
C ASP A 73 11.89 10.70 -15.94
N VAL A 74 11.82 11.50 -14.86
CA VAL A 74 12.62 12.70 -14.67
C VAL A 74 13.80 12.38 -13.76
N PRO A 75 15.04 12.27 -14.32
CA PRO A 75 16.22 11.97 -13.50
C PRO A 75 16.40 12.96 -12.35
N GLY A 76 16.71 12.44 -11.16
CA GLY A 76 16.90 13.23 -9.95
C GLY A 76 15.65 13.55 -9.16
N GLU A 77 14.47 13.27 -9.69
CA GLU A 77 13.20 13.52 -9.00
C GLU A 77 13.03 12.55 -7.82
N LEU A 78 12.62 13.07 -6.67
CA LEU A 78 12.29 12.24 -5.50
C LEU A 78 10.80 11.92 -5.53
N ILE A 79 10.47 10.64 -5.54
CA ILE A 79 9.11 10.13 -5.52
C ILE A 79 8.92 9.22 -4.31
N SER A 80 7.68 9.14 -3.82
CA SER A 80 7.36 8.27 -2.69
C SER A 80 5.92 7.77 -2.77
N ALA A 81 5.67 6.66 -2.09
CA ALA A 81 4.35 6.10 -1.90
C ALA A 81 4.24 5.57 -0.46
N ALA A 82 3.06 5.68 0.10
CA ALA A 82 2.79 5.18 1.44
C ALA A 82 1.38 4.60 1.51
N VAL A 83 1.20 3.61 2.38
CA VAL A 83 -0.10 3.11 2.80
C VAL A 83 -0.18 3.13 4.31
N GLY A 84 -1.39 3.24 4.82
CA GLY A 84 -1.65 3.10 6.23
C GLY A 84 -2.96 2.40 6.47
N VAL A 85 -2.97 1.57 7.51
CA VAL A 85 -4.17 0.92 8.01
C VAL A 85 -4.46 1.50 9.38
N GLY A 86 -5.67 2.01 9.57
CA GLY A 86 -6.16 2.47 10.85
C GLY A 86 -7.11 1.44 11.46
N PHE A 87 -6.99 1.24 12.76
CA PHE A 87 -7.77 0.25 13.48
C PHE A 87 -8.71 0.91 14.49
N SER A 88 -9.90 0.34 14.59
CA SER A 88 -10.82 0.63 15.69
C SER A 88 -11.24 -0.72 16.30
N LYS A 89 -11.28 -0.77 17.63
CA LYS A 89 -11.58 -2.02 18.34
C LYS A 89 -12.97 -2.55 17.99
N ASP A 90 -13.04 -3.86 17.76
CA ASP A 90 -14.27 -4.61 17.52
C ASP A 90 -15.09 -4.17 16.31
N THR A 91 -14.45 -3.53 15.31
CA THR A 91 -15.10 -3.13 14.07
C THR A 91 -14.12 -3.17 12.90
N TYR A 92 -14.54 -2.65 11.76
CA TYR A 92 -13.70 -2.59 10.58
C TYR A 92 -12.61 -1.50 10.71
N GLY A 93 -11.58 -1.60 9.89
CA GLY A 93 -10.56 -0.57 9.78
C GLY A 93 -10.66 0.18 8.45
N VAL A 94 -9.83 1.22 8.31
CA VAL A 94 -9.75 2.02 7.10
C VAL A 94 -8.32 1.98 6.58
N ILE A 95 -8.19 1.88 5.26
CA ILE A 95 -6.90 1.88 4.56
C ILE A 95 -6.81 3.17 3.76
N MET A 96 -5.66 3.84 3.82
CA MET A 96 -5.37 4.99 2.96
C MET A 96 -4.07 4.75 2.20
N GLU A 97 -4.01 5.23 0.97
CA GLU A 97 -2.80 5.26 0.17
C GLU A 97 -2.53 6.67 -0.32
N PHE A 98 -1.24 7.00 -0.49
CA PHE A 98 -0.80 8.29 -1.00
C PHE A 98 0.50 8.08 -1.78
N SER A 99 0.63 8.79 -2.89
CA SER A 99 1.87 8.85 -3.66
C SER A 99 2.10 10.26 -4.18
N GLY A 100 3.36 10.67 -4.28
CA GLY A 100 3.68 12.00 -4.73
C GLY A 100 5.18 12.26 -4.87
N LYS A 101 5.50 13.48 -5.29
CA LYS A 101 6.88 13.95 -5.45
C LYS A 101 7.37 14.56 -4.14
N CYS A 102 7.65 13.69 -3.18
CA CYS A 102 8.02 14.09 -1.83
C CYS A 102 8.80 12.96 -1.16
N SER A 103 9.29 13.20 0.06
CA SER A 103 9.94 12.17 0.86
C SER A 103 8.92 11.17 1.42
N LYS A 104 9.39 9.99 1.82
CA LYS A 104 8.52 9.01 2.46
C LYS A 104 7.98 9.51 3.80
N GLU A 105 8.74 10.32 4.53
CA GLU A 105 8.30 10.93 5.78
C GLU A 105 7.12 11.87 5.55
N GLU A 106 7.15 12.65 4.49
CA GLU A 106 6.03 13.53 4.11
C GLU A 106 4.80 12.69 3.70
N ALA A 107 5.02 11.61 2.95
CA ALA A 107 3.94 10.71 2.54
C ALA A 107 3.29 10.03 3.76
N GLU A 108 4.10 9.58 4.73
CA GLU A 108 3.60 8.98 5.97
C GLU A 108 2.76 9.97 6.79
N LYS A 109 3.21 11.22 6.92
CA LYS A 109 2.44 12.27 7.59
C LYS A 109 1.10 12.50 6.92
N LYS A 110 1.09 12.47 5.59
CA LYS A 110 -0.14 12.61 4.81
C LYS A 110 -1.11 11.46 5.11
N ILE A 111 -0.59 10.23 5.17
CA ILE A 111 -1.40 9.04 5.50
C ILE A 111 -2.04 9.17 6.89
N ILE A 112 -1.28 9.59 7.90
CA ILE A 112 -1.82 9.76 9.25
C ILE A 112 -2.96 10.78 9.25
N SER A 113 -2.75 11.91 8.60
CA SER A 113 -3.80 12.95 8.46
C SER A 113 -5.05 12.41 7.77
N MET A 114 -4.87 11.62 6.71
CA MET A 114 -5.99 11.01 5.97
C MET A 114 -6.75 9.99 6.83
N LEU A 115 -6.04 9.18 7.61
CA LEU A 115 -6.67 8.22 8.54
C LEU A 115 -7.44 8.93 9.65
N GLU A 116 -6.86 9.98 10.23
CA GLU A 116 -7.53 10.77 11.26
C GLU A 116 -8.84 11.37 10.75
N GLU A 117 -8.83 11.93 9.54
CA GLU A 117 -10.03 12.46 8.91
C GLU A 117 -11.07 11.38 8.65
N ALA A 118 -10.64 10.24 8.09
CA ALA A 118 -11.55 9.14 7.77
C ALA A 118 -12.25 8.58 9.01
N PHE A 119 -11.52 8.46 10.12
CA PHE A 119 -12.07 7.99 11.38
C PHE A 119 -13.01 9.01 12.03
N ARG A 120 -12.62 10.29 11.97
CA ARG A 120 -13.47 11.38 12.48
C ARG A 120 -14.79 11.44 11.71
N THR A 121 -14.74 11.35 10.39
CA THR A 121 -15.92 11.36 9.53
C THR A 121 -16.89 10.22 9.87
N ARG A 122 -16.34 9.05 10.25
CA ARG A 122 -17.15 7.88 10.61
C ARG A 122 -17.57 7.84 12.10
N GLY A 123 -17.12 8.80 12.87
CA GLY A 123 -17.37 8.78 14.32
C GLY A 123 -16.70 7.61 15.03
N MET A 124 -15.57 7.14 14.48
CA MET A 124 -14.82 6.02 15.04
C MET A 124 -13.55 6.51 15.73
N LYS A 125 -13.12 5.80 16.76
CA LYS A 125 -11.88 6.09 17.44
C LYS A 125 -10.71 5.40 16.72
N LEU A 126 -9.69 6.16 16.35
CA LEU A 126 -8.46 5.62 15.79
C LEU A 126 -7.58 5.13 16.95
N GLU A 127 -7.51 3.82 17.13
CA GLU A 127 -6.82 3.20 18.27
C GLU A 127 -5.41 2.71 17.93
N GLY A 128 -5.09 2.58 16.66
CA GLY A 128 -3.77 2.20 16.22
C GLY A 128 -3.62 2.31 14.72
N THR A 129 -2.37 2.34 14.26
CA THR A 129 -2.04 2.42 12.84
C THR A 129 -0.92 1.47 12.49
N ARG A 130 -0.88 1.06 11.21
CA ARG A 130 0.21 0.32 10.64
C ARG A 130 0.51 0.90 9.26
N LEU A 131 1.78 1.27 9.05
CA LEU A 131 2.21 1.99 7.86
C LEU A 131 3.28 1.21 7.10
N ALA A 132 3.35 1.44 5.79
CA ALA A 132 4.50 1.08 4.97
C ALA A 132 4.71 2.19 3.95
N SER A 133 5.98 2.47 3.65
CA SER A 133 6.33 3.53 2.70
C SER A 133 7.64 3.20 1.99
N ALA A 134 7.79 3.78 0.80
CA ALA A 134 9.03 3.73 0.04
C ALA A 134 9.26 5.06 -0.63
N GLU A 135 10.52 5.46 -0.74
CA GLU A 135 10.91 6.60 -1.57
C GLU A 135 11.99 6.18 -2.55
N HIS A 136 12.08 6.90 -3.64
CA HIS A 136 13.03 6.60 -4.70
C HIS A 136 13.48 7.88 -5.37
N ARG A 137 14.79 8.02 -5.54
CA ARG A 137 15.34 9.07 -6.38
C ARG A 137 15.53 8.49 -7.77
N VAL A 138 14.80 9.04 -8.73
CA VAL A 138 14.76 8.53 -10.10
C VAL A 138 16.13 8.65 -10.77
N GLU A 139 16.59 7.55 -11.36
CA GLU A 139 17.79 7.55 -12.21
C GLU A 139 17.40 7.77 -13.67
N ALA A 140 16.54 6.93 -14.21
CA ALA A 140 16.01 7.07 -15.58
C ALA A 140 14.49 6.93 -15.59
N ILE A 141 13.97 5.77 -15.20
CA ILE A 141 12.53 5.52 -15.03
C ILE A 141 12.35 4.76 -13.72
N GLY A 142 11.73 5.40 -12.75
CA GLY A 142 11.58 4.85 -11.43
C GLY A 142 10.12 4.76 -10.98
N CYS A 143 9.84 3.83 -10.06
CA CYS A 143 8.54 3.65 -9.45
C CYS A 143 8.69 3.52 -7.94
N ALA A 144 7.80 4.16 -7.20
CA ALA A 144 7.59 3.90 -5.79
C ALA A 144 6.14 3.45 -5.59
N LEU A 145 5.94 2.39 -4.81
CA LEU A 145 4.60 1.89 -4.52
C LEU A 145 4.46 1.46 -3.06
N ALA A 146 3.23 1.43 -2.59
CA ALA A 146 2.89 0.90 -1.29
C ALA A 146 1.53 0.21 -1.39
N ALA A 147 1.35 -0.87 -0.63
CA ALA A 147 0.19 -1.74 -0.79
C ALA A 147 -0.23 -2.41 0.51
N VAL A 148 -1.52 -2.73 0.60
CA VAL A 148 -2.10 -3.53 1.66
C VAL A 148 -2.81 -4.72 1.01
N PRO A 149 -2.11 -5.85 0.82
CA PRO A 149 -2.75 -7.07 0.32
C PRO A 149 -3.63 -7.70 1.38
N LEU A 150 -4.78 -8.19 0.94
CA LEU A 150 -5.74 -8.91 1.79
C LEU A 150 -5.77 -10.37 1.35
N TRP A 151 -5.85 -11.31 2.30
CA TRP A 151 -5.85 -12.74 2.00
C TRP A 151 -6.78 -13.52 2.91
N TYR A 152 -6.97 -14.81 2.61
CA TYR A 152 -8.00 -15.66 3.21
C TYR A 152 -7.49 -16.59 4.31
#